data_a3d1228b70af36755f7e25acbdad20d4
#
_entry.id   a3d1228b70af36755f7e25acbdad20d4
#
_cell.length_a   1.000
_cell.length_b   1.000
_cell.length_c   1.000
_cell.angle_alpha   90.00
_cell.angle_beta   90.00
_cell.angle_gamma   90.00
#
_symmetry.space_group_name_H-M   'P 1'
#
loop_
_entity.id
_entity.type
_entity.pdbx_description
1 polymer ?
#
loop_
_entity_poly.entity_id
_entity_poly.type
_entity_poly.pdbx_seq_one_letter_code
_entity_poly.pdbx_strand_id
1 'polypeptide(L)'
;MKKLSILSAILSIALISCEKTTTNTDPKPAPKTDPEASPDYKANKYLRKEYMDVYYYWVNEVKEANSKLDLSKYTIYDAFDAMLYKDDRWSWMESGESYISTESGEVKGSWGVSFVQRDDCKEAGDYNVYVRFVYPESPLVRHGVTRGAKLTGINGFVMPEHGFESNEQVDYFNEHIQDSPQTFTFTLTDGESVTFEETLPRSVSTNFIFSEQVFDADDFDGLTEPVGYFNLLSFKAGFIDDIDKAFAKFKKAGVKKMIVDLRYNGGGDSNASQRLISYLAPAGLEGKPYVTRSHNSLLAPSLDFTAYIGLFENNKYSDMAIGLDEIFFIMDHSSASASEMVFNGLRPYLKDKLHLVGRQTYGKPNGMYILFYPADDEAYKYYNAGNYSKLEWVFYPICFFNVNSEGESIPYGQTTASGFVPDNERPDDILHDFGVEEDRVKACLTYIVTGSYPALPVTKSTNSVSNGIENKAFAPEWKTNPHYGTDLVNRRSLTETF
;
A
#
# COMPACT_ATOMS: atom_id res chain seq x y z
N MET A 1 -20.52 15.57 -21.22
CA MET A 1 -19.88 16.75 -20.63
C MET A 1 -19.29 16.33 -19.30
N LYS A 2 -17.96 16.45 -19.21
CA LYS A 2 -17.13 16.58 -18.02
C LYS A 2 -17.16 15.38 -17.08
N LYS A 3 -16.36 14.34 -17.25
CA LYS A 3 -14.92 14.39 -16.97
C LYS A 3 -14.59 15.23 -15.76
N LEU A 4 -14.72 14.70 -14.65
CA LEU A 4 -14.01 15.11 -13.47
C LEU A 4 -13.24 13.91 -12.95
N SER A 5 -11.96 13.96 -13.22
CA SER A 5 -11.01 14.23 -12.14
C SER A 5 -11.20 13.31 -10.96
N ILE A 6 -10.83 12.18 -11.22
CA ILE A 6 -10.46 11.08 -10.35
C ILE A 6 -9.13 11.49 -9.72
N LEU A 7 -9.17 12.43 -8.79
CA LEU A 7 -7.97 12.94 -8.15
C LEU A 7 -7.99 12.81 -6.64
N SER A 8 -9.04 12.23 -6.09
CA SER A 8 -9.19 12.22 -4.63
C SER A 8 -9.11 10.84 -4.01
N ALA A 9 -8.85 9.82 -4.80
CA ALA A 9 -9.02 8.45 -4.34
C ALA A 9 -7.78 7.84 -3.69
N ILE A 10 -6.77 8.62 -3.39
CA ILE A 10 -5.46 8.02 -3.14
C ILE A 10 -5.30 7.45 -1.74
N LEU A 11 -6.13 7.76 -0.79
CA LEU A 11 -5.85 7.22 0.54
C LEU A 11 -7.02 6.62 1.30
N SER A 12 -8.20 6.76 0.87
CA SER A 12 -9.30 6.29 1.69
C SER A 12 -10.24 5.34 1.01
N ILE A 13 -10.13 5.16 -0.28
CA ILE A 13 -11.08 4.30 -0.95
C ILE A 13 -10.36 3.53 -2.04
N ALA A 14 -9.99 2.33 -1.72
CA ALA A 14 -9.65 1.33 -2.72
C ALA A 14 -10.91 0.89 -3.48
N LEU A 15 -11.61 1.82 -4.09
CA LEU A 15 -12.88 1.56 -4.74
C LEU A 15 -12.91 2.16 -6.13
N ILE A 16 -11.98 1.82 -7.00
CA ILE A 16 -12.20 1.99 -8.41
C ILE A 16 -11.72 0.75 -9.14
N SER A 17 -12.68 -0.05 -9.48
CA SER A 17 -12.57 -1.08 -10.49
C SER A 17 -12.21 -0.43 -11.82
N CYS A 18 -11.00 -0.62 -12.30
CA CYS A 18 -10.73 -0.50 -13.73
C CYS A 18 -11.11 -1.81 -14.41
N GLU A 19 -12.40 -2.01 -14.67
CA GLU A 19 -12.76 -2.82 -15.82
C GLU A 19 -12.34 -2.06 -17.08
N LYS A 20 -11.60 -2.72 -17.96
CA LYS A 20 -11.48 -2.30 -19.38
C LYS A 20 -12.86 -2.39 -20.01
N THR A 21 -13.69 -1.37 -19.81
CA THR A 21 -14.84 -1.16 -20.70
C THR A 21 -14.29 -0.57 -21.99
N THR A 22 -14.10 -1.42 -22.98
CA THR A 22 -14.01 -1.01 -24.36
C THR A 22 -15.35 -0.43 -24.78
N THR A 23 -15.58 0.84 -24.49
CA THR A 23 -16.61 1.60 -25.18
C THR A 23 -15.97 2.19 -26.43
N ASN A 24 -16.20 1.52 -27.56
CA ASN A 24 -16.06 2.07 -28.88
C ASN A 24 -17.01 3.27 -29.01
N THR A 25 -16.54 4.47 -28.69
CA THR A 25 -17.14 5.71 -29.16
C THR A 25 -16.07 6.45 -29.94
N ASP A 26 -16.24 6.49 -31.25
CA ASP A 26 -15.40 7.31 -32.14
C ASP A 26 -15.29 8.74 -31.60
N PRO A 27 -14.09 9.22 -31.27
CA PRO A 27 -13.93 10.59 -30.82
C PRO A 27 -14.11 11.52 -32.03
N LYS A 28 -15.00 12.50 -31.83
CA LYS A 28 -15.14 13.64 -32.77
C LYS A 28 -13.75 14.23 -33.05
N PRO A 29 -13.36 14.46 -34.31
CA PRO A 29 -12.03 14.97 -34.64
C PRO A 29 -11.79 16.30 -33.93
N ALA A 30 -10.76 16.34 -33.11
CA ALA A 30 -10.25 17.54 -32.50
C ALA A 30 -9.73 18.52 -33.58
N PRO A 31 -9.76 19.84 -33.34
CA PRO A 31 -9.18 20.80 -34.27
C PRO A 31 -7.71 20.41 -34.54
N LYS A 32 -7.27 20.48 -35.78
CA LYS A 32 -5.89 20.24 -36.19
C LYS A 32 -4.97 21.29 -35.55
N THR A 33 -4.58 21.08 -34.32
CA THR A 33 -3.41 21.76 -33.75
C THR A 33 -2.19 20.98 -34.20
N ASP A 34 -1.10 21.66 -34.44
CA ASP A 34 0.18 21.01 -34.73
C ASP A 34 0.49 19.99 -33.61
N PRO A 35 0.52 18.68 -33.87
CA PRO A 35 0.68 17.67 -32.83
C PRO A 35 1.98 17.81 -32.02
N GLU A 36 3.04 18.43 -32.63
CA GLU A 36 4.30 18.70 -31.94
C GLU A 36 4.20 19.85 -30.93
N ALA A 37 3.19 20.70 -31.03
CA ALA A 37 2.96 21.82 -30.12
C ALA A 37 2.11 21.41 -28.89
N SER A 38 1.46 20.24 -28.92
CA SER A 38 0.66 19.73 -27.80
C SER A 38 1.54 19.33 -26.63
N PRO A 39 1.28 19.77 -25.39
CA PRO A 39 1.99 19.30 -24.20
C PRO A 39 1.95 17.77 -24.07
N ASP A 40 0.79 17.16 -24.31
CA ASP A 40 0.62 15.71 -24.24
C ASP A 40 1.49 14.98 -25.27
N TYR A 41 1.59 15.50 -26.50
CA TYR A 41 2.43 14.89 -27.52
C TYR A 41 3.91 14.93 -27.16
N LYS A 42 4.39 16.04 -26.59
CA LYS A 42 5.79 16.16 -26.12
C LYS A 42 6.06 15.21 -24.98
N ALA A 43 5.17 15.18 -23.99
CA ALA A 43 5.26 14.29 -22.85
C ALA A 43 5.21 12.80 -23.29
N ASN A 44 4.33 12.46 -24.23
CA ASN A 44 4.22 11.12 -24.79
C ASN A 44 5.50 10.67 -25.51
N LYS A 45 6.11 11.56 -26.31
CA LYS A 45 7.40 11.27 -26.96
C LYS A 45 8.53 11.07 -25.97
N TYR A 46 8.56 11.92 -24.94
CA TYR A 46 9.56 11.85 -23.88
C TYR A 46 9.40 10.55 -23.10
N LEU A 47 8.17 10.25 -22.64
CA LEU A 47 7.83 9.02 -21.95
C LEU A 47 8.32 7.78 -22.72
N ARG A 48 7.99 7.69 -24.02
CA ARG A 48 8.43 6.55 -24.82
C ARG A 48 9.94 6.45 -24.90
N LYS A 49 10.60 7.53 -25.34
CA LYS A 49 12.03 7.50 -25.72
C LYS A 49 12.95 7.42 -24.52
N GLU A 50 12.67 8.20 -23.47
CA GLU A 50 13.58 8.37 -22.34
C GLU A 50 13.24 7.41 -21.18
N TYR A 51 12.00 6.90 -21.12
CA TYR A 51 11.56 6.05 -20.02
C TYR A 51 11.23 4.63 -20.47
N MET A 52 10.24 4.45 -21.35
CA MET A 52 9.81 3.11 -21.74
C MET A 52 10.85 2.34 -22.55
N ASP A 53 11.56 3.03 -23.46
CA ASP A 53 12.62 2.42 -24.29
C ASP A 53 13.92 2.16 -23.50
N VAL A 54 14.05 2.65 -22.24
CA VAL A 54 15.26 2.55 -21.43
C VAL A 54 15.01 1.73 -20.15
N TYR A 55 14.06 2.15 -19.33
CA TYR A 55 13.88 1.63 -17.98
C TYR A 55 12.90 0.46 -17.90
N TYR A 56 11.92 0.37 -18.82
CA TYR A 56 10.84 -0.58 -18.73
C TYR A 56 11.35 -2.03 -18.82
N TYR A 57 10.96 -2.89 -17.88
CA TYR A 57 11.48 -4.25 -17.80
C TYR A 57 11.21 -5.06 -19.07
N TRP A 58 10.02 -4.96 -19.64
CA TRP A 58 9.60 -5.67 -20.86
C TRP A 58 9.85 -4.86 -22.15
N VAL A 59 10.86 -3.98 -22.15
CA VAL A 59 11.17 -3.15 -23.32
C VAL A 59 11.40 -3.96 -24.59
N ASN A 60 12.05 -5.12 -24.50
CA ASN A 60 12.33 -5.95 -25.66
C ASN A 60 11.05 -6.51 -26.30
N GLU A 61 10.03 -6.77 -25.50
CA GLU A 61 8.73 -7.31 -25.93
C GLU A 61 7.83 -6.27 -26.60
N VAL A 62 7.93 -5.00 -26.16
CA VAL A 62 7.00 -3.94 -26.59
C VAL A 62 7.60 -2.90 -27.53
N LYS A 63 8.93 -2.77 -27.61
CA LYS A 63 9.62 -1.68 -28.33
C LYS A 63 9.19 -1.54 -29.80
N GLU A 64 9.08 -2.67 -30.50
CA GLU A 64 8.66 -2.63 -31.91
C GLU A 64 7.22 -2.14 -32.07
N ALA A 65 6.30 -2.61 -31.24
CA ALA A 65 4.91 -2.18 -31.26
C ALA A 65 4.80 -0.69 -30.88
N ASN A 66 5.50 -0.28 -29.80
CA ASN A 66 5.49 1.07 -29.31
C ASN A 66 6.05 2.08 -30.32
N SER A 67 7.05 1.66 -31.14
CA SER A 67 7.60 2.52 -32.19
C SER A 67 6.59 2.91 -33.28
N LYS A 68 5.52 2.14 -33.45
CA LYS A 68 4.47 2.33 -34.44
C LYS A 68 3.27 3.14 -33.91
N LEU A 69 3.22 3.46 -32.62
CA LEU A 69 2.14 4.24 -32.02
C LEU A 69 2.18 5.70 -32.53
N ASP A 70 1.05 6.19 -33.00
CA ASP A 70 0.84 7.60 -33.32
C ASP A 70 0.51 8.38 -32.04
N LEU A 71 1.54 8.77 -31.32
CA LEU A 71 1.45 9.41 -30.00
C LEU A 71 0.70 10.76 -30.00
N SER A 72 0.43 11.34 -31.17
CA SER A 72 -0.38 12.55 -31.29
C SER A 72 -1.86 12.31 -31.02
N LYS A 73 -2.30 11.07 -30.99
CA LYS A 73 -3.71 10.67 -30.78
C LYS A 73 -4.03 10.33 -29.33
N TYR A 74 -3.04 10.25 -28.46
CA TYR A 74 -3.19 9.78 -27.08
C TYR A 74 -3.09 10.93 -26.08
N THR A 75 -3.91 10.86 -25.03
CA THR A 75 -3.60 11.56 -23.77
C THR A 75 -2.38 10.91 -23.14
N ILE A 76 -1.76 11.57 -22.16
CA ILE A 76 -0.59 10.98 -21.50
C ILE A 76 -0.90 9.65 -20.79
N TYR A 77 -2.10 9.52 -20.21
CA TYR A 77 -2.56 8.29 -19.58
C TYR A 77 -2.76 7.17 -20.62
N ASP A 78 -3.47 7.48 -21.70
CA ASP A 78 -3.72 6.50 -22.78
C ASP A 78 -2.41 6.09 -23.47
N ALA A 79 -1.44 7.01 -23.61
CA ALA A 79 -0.14 6.73 -24.18
C ALA A 79 0.67 5.80 -23.29
N PHE A 80 0.67 6.03 -21.96
CA PHE A 80 1.34 5.16 -21.00
C PHE A 80 0.75 3.75 -21.05
N ASP A 81 -0.56 3.63 -20.95
CA ASP A 81 -1.25 2.33 -20.99
C ASP A 81 -1.02 1.57 -22.30
N ALA A 82 -1.04 2.29 -23.44
CA ALA A 82 -0.80 1.68 -24.75
C ALA A 82 0.62 1.14 -24.95
N MET A 83 1.58 1.61 -24.15
CA MET A 83 2.97 1.18 -24.20
C MET A 83 3.27 -0.01 -23.28
N LEU A 84 2.34 -0.40 -22.40
CA LEU A 84 2.57 -1.48 -21.44
C LEU A 84 2.55 -2.87 -22.12
N TYR A 85 3.32 -3.77 -21.55
CA TYR A 85 3.24 -5.19 -21.89
C TYR A 85 1.91 -5.78 -21.43
N LYS A 86 1.33 -6.67 -22.20
CA LYS A 86 -0.01 -7.23 -21.96
C LYS A 86 -0.22 -7.90 -20.60
N ASP A 87 0.87 -8.40 -19.99
CA ASP A 87 0.84 -9.07 -18.69
C ASP A 87 1.32 -8.13 -17.55
N ASP A 88 1.65 -6.87 -17.87
CA ASP A 88 1.96 -5.86 -16.86
C ASP A 88 0.66 -5.38 -16.19
N ARG A 89 0.60 -5.58 -14.89
CA ARG A 89 -0.53 -5.17 -14.04
C ARG A 89 -0.11 -4.23 -12.91
N TRP A 90 1.16 -3.81 -12.89
CA TRP A 90 1.73 -3.05 -11.79
C TRP A 90 2.24 -1.66 -12.17
N SER A 91 2.60 -1.43 -13.44
CA SER A 91 3.03 -0.11 -13.90
C SER A 91 1.89 0.90 -13.83
N TRP A 92 2.17 2.11 -13.39
CA TRP A 92 1.19 3.18 -13.24
C TRP A 92 1.83 4.56 -13.36
N MET A 93 1.01 5.61 -13.34
CA MET A 93 1.44 7.00 -13.37
C MET A 93 0.48 7.90 -12.58
N GLU A 94 0.96 9.07 -12.21
CA GLU A 94 0.15 10.08 -11.54
C GLU A 94 0.53 11.50 -11.96
N SER A 95 -0.32 12.47 -11.61
CA SER A 95 0.03 13.87 -11.77
C SER A 95 1.06 14.32 -10.73
N GLY A 96 1.86 15.34 -11.07
CA GLY A 96 2.81 15.92 -10.12
C GLY A 96 2.13 16.45 -8.86
N GLU A 97 0.89 16.96 -8.97
CA GLU A 97 0.12 17.41 -7.80
C GLU A 97 -0.20 16.26 -6.84
N SER A 98 -0.60 15.10 -7.39
CA SER A 98 -0.85 13.91 -6.60
C SER A 98 0.41 13.44 -5.88
N TYR A 99 1.52 13.36 -6.60
CA TYR A 99 2.83 12.99 -6.04
C TYR A 99 3.23 13.89 -4.86
N ILE A 100 3.17 15.22 -5.05
CA ILE A 100 3.54 16.19 -4.01
C ILE A 100 2.67 16.02 -2.76
N SER A 101 1.37 15.85 -2.95
CA SER A 101 0.42 15.64 -1.85
C SER A 101 0.79 14.40 -1.03
N THR A 102 1.09 13.31 -1.72
CA THR A 102 1.43 12.03 -1.08
C THR A 102 2.77 12.09 -0.34
N GLU A 103 3.81 12.72 -0.94
CA GLU A 103 5.14 12.80 -0.33
C GLU A 103 5.21 13.80 0.85
N SER A 104 4.34 14.80 0.89
CA SER A 104 4.28 15.75 2.02
C SER A 104 3.68 15.14 3.30
N GLY A 105 3.16 13.92 3.23
CA GLY A 105 2.43 13.31 4.35
C GLY A 105 1.09 14.00 4.63
N GLU A 106 0.60 14.79 3.67
CA GLU A 106 -0.71 15.43 3.72
C GLU A 106 -1.60 14.87 2.61
N VAL A 107 -2.80 14.44 2.97
CA VAL A 107 -3.81 14.05 1.99
C VAL A 107 -4.82 15.17 1.85
N LYS A 108 -4.87 15.76 0.65
CA LYS A 108 -5.83 16.83 0.33
C LYS A 108 -7.18 16.24 -0.07
N GLY A 109 -8.25 16.91 0.35
CA GLY A 109 -9.60 16.52 -0.02
C GLY A 109 -9.96 15.11 0.45
N SER A 110 -9.55 14.73 1.65
CA SER A 110 -9.84 13.44 2.27
C SER A 110 -10.35 13.63 3.69
N TRP A 111 -11.25 12.75 4.12
CA TRP A 111 -11.71 12.68 5.50
C TRP A 111 -10.66 12.09 6.45
N GLY A 112 -9.56 11.56 5.95
CA GLY A 112 -8.53 10.92 6.78
C GLY A 112 -9.02 9.63 7.44
N VAL A 113 -9.91 8.91 6.79
CA VAL A 113 -10.47 7.65 7.25
C VAL A 113 -10.39 6.61 6.14
N SER A 114 -10.19 5.37 6.50
CA SER A 114 -10.29 4.23 5.60
C SER A 114 -11.42 3.33 6.01
N PHE A 115 -12.25 2.94 5.03
CA PHE A 115 -13.38 2.06 5.23
C PHE A 115 -13.10 0.66 4.68
N VAL A 116 -13.80 -0.34 5.22
CA VAL A 116 -13.74 -1.72 4.76
C VAL A 116 -15.06 -2.42 5.03
N GLN A 117 -15.43 -3.39 4.19
CA GLN A 117 -16.36 -4.43 4.58
C GLN A 117 -15.59 -5.53 5.30
N ARG A 118 -16.18 -6.13 6.32
CA ARG A 118 -15.56 -7.22 7.05
C ARG A 118 -15.45 -8.47 6.17
N ASP A 119 -14.23 -8.99 6.03
CA ASP A 119 -13.99 -10.25 5.29
C ASP A 119 -14.42 -11.47 6.08
N ASP A 120 -14.27 -11.43 7.40
CA ASP A 120 -14.65 -12.49 8.33
C ASP A 120 -16.17 -12.64 8.49
N CYS A 121 -16.93 -11.62 8.09
CA CYS A 121 -18.38 -11.60 8.16
C CYS A 121 -19.10 -12.15 6.94
N LYS A 122 -18.41 -12.47 5.86
CA LYS A 122 -19.01 -13.04 4.64
C LYS A 122 -19.83 -14.31 4.94
N GLU A 123 -19.34 -15.15 5.85
CA GLU A 123 -20.07 -16.35 6.28
C GLU A 123 -21.24 -16.03 7.23
N ALA A 124 -21.15 -14.93 7.98
CA ALA A 124 -22.19 -14.46 8.90
C ALA A 124 -23.24 -13.55 8.25
N GLY A 125 -23.02 -13.13 7.00
CA GLY A 125 -23.93 -12.23 6.29
C GLY A 125 -23.87 -10.76 6.73
N ASP A 126 -22.80 -10.33 7.38
CA ASP A 126 -22.56 -8.93 7.73
C ASP A 126 -21.63 -8.29 6.70
N TYR A 127 -22.22 -7.54 5.77
CA TYR A 127 -21.50 -6.79 4.73
C TYR A 127 -21.44 -5.29 5.02
N ASN A 128 -21.60 -4.92 6.26
CA ASN A 128 -21.56 -3.52 6.69
C ASN A 128 -20.20 -2.87 6.43
N VAL A 129 -20.21 -1.56 6.34
CA VAL A 129 -19.02 -0.74 6.16
C VAL A 129 -18.50 -0.29 7.51
N TYR A 130 -17.26 -0.63 7.81
CA TYR A 130 -16.60 -0.29 9.06
C TYR A 130 -15.40 0.62 8.83
N VAL A 131 -15.06 1.41 9.82
CA VAL A 131 -13.80 2.15 9.84
C VAL A 131 -12.66 1.17 10.06
N ARG A 132 -11.80 1.03 9.07
CA ARG A 132 -10.59 0.22 9.12
C ARG A 132 -9.50 0.87 9.94
N PHE A 133 -9.29 2.16 9.71
CA PHE A 133 -8.48 3.07 10.52
C PHE A 133 -8.89 4.51 10.23
N VAL A 134 -8.56 5.39 11.16
CA VAL A 134 -8.78 6.83 11.04
C VAL A 134 -7.53 7.56 11.54
N TYR A 135 -7.06 8.53 10.76
CA TYR A 135 -5.91 9.34 11.19
C TYR A 135 -6.31 10.28 12.33
N PRO A 136 -5.42 10.53 13.32
CA PRO A 136 -5.71 11.38 14.47
C PRO A 136 -6.19 12.78 14.11
N GLU A 137 -5.72 13.34 12.99
CA GLU A 137 -6.10 14.66 12.48
C GLU A 137 -7.42 14.66 11.68
N SER A 138 -8.05 13.51 11.52
CA SER A 138 -9.37 13.43 10.88
C SER A 138 -10.43 14.17 11.69
N PRO A 139 -11.31 15.00 11.05
CA PRO A 139 -12.39 15.64 11.77
C PRO A 139 -13.39 14.65 12.37
N LEU A 140 -13.41 13.40 11.91
CA LEU A 140 -14.33 12.38 12.42
C LEU A 140 -13.96 11.93 13.85
N VAL A 141 -12.67 12.02 14.23
CA VAL A 141 -12.18 11.61 15.55
C VAL A 141 -12.86 12.38 16.69
N ARG A 142 -13.13 13.67 16.51
CA ARG A 142 -13.82 14.50 17.54
C ARG A 142 -15.24 14.07 17.85
N HIS A 143 -15.84 13.23 16.98
CA HIS A 143 -17.16 12.64 17.16
C HIS A 143 -17.11 11.20 17.66
N GLY A 144 -15.95 10.75 18.15
CA GLY A 144 -15.79 9.41 18.70
C GLY A 144 -15.58 8.32 17.64
N VAL A 145 -15.40 8.69 16.36
CA VAL A 145 -15.16 7.70 15.31
C VAL A 145 -13.74 7.15 15.43
N THR A 146 -13.65 5.85 15.66
CA THR A 146 -12.41 5.08 15.78
C THR A 146 -12.45 3.83 14.91
N ARG A 147 -11.37 3.07 14.85
CA ARG A 147 -11.36 1.73 14.22
C ARG A 147 -12.53 0.91 14.77
N GLY A 148 -13.24 0.21 13.91
CA GLY A 148 -14.40 -0.61 14.26
C GLY A 148 -15.74 0.12 14.30
N ALA A 149 -15.78 1.46 14.25
CA ALA A 149 -17.04 2.17 14.10
C ALA A 149 -17.73 1.80 12.78
N LYS A 150 -19.05 1.54 12.83
CA LYS A 150 -19.84 1.14 11.66
C LYS A 150 -20.46 2.38 11.02
N LEU A 151 -20.21 2.61 9.74
CA LEU A 151 -20.87 3.63 8.96
C LEU A 151 -22.30 3.17 8.65
N THR A 152 -23.28 3.94 9.08
CA THR A 152 -24.72 3.62 8.91
C THR A 152 -25.48 4.61 8.04
N GLY A 153 -24.85 5.73 7.63
CA GLY A 153 -25.46 6.64 6.67
C GLY A 153 -24.54 7.78 6.23
N ILE A 154 -24.82 8.31 5.04
CA ILE A 154 -24.19 9.50 4.46
C ILE A 154 -25.26 10.35 3.75
N ASN A 155 -25.30 11.68 4.00
CA ASN A 155 -26.16 12.64 3.28
C ASN A 155 -27.62 12.20 3.15
N GLY A 156 -28.18 11.56 4.20
CA GLY A 156 -29.55 11.05 4.20
C GLY A 156 -29.74 9.69 3.53
N PHE A 157 -28.72 9.15 2.87
CA PHE A 157 -28.71 7.75 2.47
C PHE A 157 -28.47 6.89 3.71
N VAL A 158 -29.37 5.96 3.98
CA VAL A 158 -29.26 5.00 5.09
C VAL A 158 -28.67 3.70 4.55
N MET A 159 -27.56 3.26 5.15
CA MET A 159 -26.96 1.97 4.81
C MET A 159 -27.91 0.84 5.18
N PRO A 160 -28.13 -0.15 4.31
CA PRO A 160 -28.91 -1.32 4.65
C PRO A 160 -28.34 -2.08 5.85
N GLU A 161 -29.18 -2.79 6.59
CA GLU A 161 -28.82 -3.48 7.85
C GLU A 161 -27.62 -4.43 7.70
N HIS A 162 -27.49 -5.05 6.53
CA HIS A 162 -26.42 -6.02 6.24
C HIS A 162 -25.38 -5.50 5.22
N GLY A 163 -25.35 -4.19 4.96
CA GLY A 163 -24.47 -3.56 3.97
C GLY A 163 -25.13 -3.35 2.60
N PHE A 164 -24.33 -3.04 1.58
CA PHE A 164 -24.87 -2.77 0.25
C PHE A 164 -25.65 -3.96 -0.33
N GLU A 165 -26.78 -3.67 -0.96
CA GLU A 165 -27.65 -4.66 -1.59
C GLU A 165 -27.64 -4.57 -3.12
N SER A 166 -27.07 -3.48 -3.68
CA SER A 166 -26.99 -3.28 -5.13
C SER A 166 -25.79 -2.43 -5.54
N ASN A 167 -25.42 -2.50 -6.83
CA ASN A 167 -24.38 -1.64 -7.41
C ASN A 167 -24.74 -0.16 -7.35
N GLU A 168 -26.02 0.18 -7.52
CA GLU A 168 -26.48 1.58 -7.45
C GLU A 168 -26.22 2.19 -6.07
N GLN A 169 -26.32 1.41 -5.00
CA GLN A 169 -25.99 1.86 -3.65
C GLN A 169 -24.48 2.06 -3.47
N VAL A 170 -23.67 1.18 -4.05
CA VAL A 170 -22.21 1.31 -4.07
C VAL A 170 -21.79 2.54 -4.87
N ASP A 171 -22.38 2.74 -6.05
CA ASP A 171 -22.09 3.89 -6.90
C ASP A 171 -22.47 5.19 -6.19
N TYR A 172 -23.66 5.24 -5.55
CA TYR A 172 -24.05 6.38 -4.74
C TYR A 172 -23.04 6.69 -3.63
N PHE A 173 -22.63 5.67 -2.88
CA PHE A 173 -21.62 5.82 -1.82
C PHE A 173 -20.31 6.37 -2.39
N ASN A 174 -19.81 5.79 -3.47
CA ASN A 174 -18.54 6.20 -4.10
C ASN A 174 -18.59 7.63 -4.66
N GLU A 175 -19.75 8.05 -5.19
CA GLU A 175 -19.93 9.39 -5.72
C GLU A 175 -20.03 10.45 -4.63
N HIS A 176 -20.60 10.09 -3.47
CA HIS A 176 -20.98 11.05 -2.43
C HIS A 176 -20.14 11.02 -1.16
N ILE A 177 -19.27 10.00 -0.95
CA ILE A 177 -18.46 9.90 0.28
C ILE A 177 -17.48 11.07 0.48
N GLN A 178 -17.15 11.80 -0.58
CA GLN A 178 -16.28 12.98 -0.56
C GLN A 178 -17.05 14.31 -0.71
N ASP A 179 -18.37 14.30 -0.59
CA ASP A 179 -19.15 15.54 -0.61
C ASP A 179 -18.76 16.46 0.56
N SER A 180 -18.98 17.76 0.36
CA SER A 180 -18.71 18.76 1.40
C SER A 180 -19.72 19.90 1.33
N PRO A 181 -20.51 20.17 2.37
CA PRO A 181 -20.53 19.44 3.65
C PRO A 181 -21.07 18.02 3.53
N GLN A 182 -20.68 17.17 4.45
CA GLN A 182 -21.08 15.76 4.51
C GLN A 182 -21.75 15.48 5.84
N THR A 183 -22.96 14.92 5.81
CA THR A 183 -23.60 14.36 7.00
C THR A 183 -23.22 12.88 7.11
N PHE A 184 -22.65 12.51 8.25
CA PHE A 184 -22.33 11.14 8.60
C PHE A 184 -23.24 10.62 9.68
N THR A 185 -23.61 9.35 9.62
CA THR A 185 -24.19 8.60 10.72
C THR A 185 -23.34 7.36 10.97
N PHE A 186 -22.89 7.20 12.22
CA PHE A 186 -22.11 6.05 12.67
C PHE A 186 -22.76 5.36 13.86
N THR A 187 -22.55 4.06 13.97
CA THR A 187 -22.63 3.35 15.24
C THR A 187 -21.20 3.19 15.74
N LEU A 188 -20.86 3.79 16.87
CA LEU A 188 -19.56 3.74 17.51
C LEU A 188 -19.28 2.36 18.11
N THR A 189 -18.05 2.12 18.55
CA THR A 189 -17.63 0.81 19.12
C THR A 189 -18.29 0.47 20.44
N ASP A 190 -18.80 1.47 21.18
CA ASP A 190 -19.58 1.28 22.41
C ASP A 190 -21.10 1.09 22.14
N GLY A 191 -21.51 1.13 20.86
CA GLY A 191 -22.89 0.98 20.41
C GLY A 191 -23.69 2.29 20.34
N GLU A 192 -23.10 3.45 20.68
CA GLU A 192 -23.77 4.74 20.52
C GLU A 192 -23.95 5.07 19.04
N SER A 193 -25.14 5.59 18.68
CA SER A 193 -25.39 6.10 17.32
C SER A 193 -25.21 7.62 17.31
N VAL A 194 -24.28 8.08 16.46
CA VAL A 194 -24.00 9.52 16.31
C VAL A 194 -24.28 9.98 14.89
N THR A 195 -24.89 11.15 14.75
CA THR A 195 -25.09 11.82 13.46
C THR A 195 -24.55 13.23 13.55
N PHE A 196 -23.71 13.62 12.61
CA PHE A 196 -23.09 14.94 12.57
C PHE A 196 -22.82 15.38 11.14
N GLU A 197 -22.68 16.68 10.94
CA GLU A 197 -22.26 17.28 9.68
C GLU A 197 -20.83 17.79 9.80
N GLU A 198 -20.03 17.54 8.79
CA GLU A 198 -18.66 17.99 8.70
C GLU A 198 -18.35 18.60 7.34
N THR A 199 -17.39 19.53 7.35
CA THR A 199 -16.80 20.07 6.13
C THR A 199 -15.51 19.33 5.83
N LEU A 200 -15.35 18.88 4.59
CA LEU A 200 -14.14 18.18 4.13
C LEU A 200 -12.91 19.07 4.40
N PRO A 201 -11.93 18.59 5.16
CA PRO A 201 -10.75 19.38 5.46
C PRO A 201 -9.93 19.60 4.19
N ARG A 202 -9.22 20.74 4.14
CA ARG A 202 -8.33 21.03 3.01
C ARG A 202 -7.23 19.98 2.86
N SER A 203 -6.70 19.53 3.98
CA SER A 203 -5.75 18.40 4.08
C SER A 203 -5.87 17.73 5.44
N VAL A 204 -5.49 16.46 5.50
CA VAL A 204 -5.31 15.69 6.73
C VAL A 204 -3.86 15.24 6.78
N SER A 205 -3.18 15.50 7.90
CA SER A 205 -1.85 14.96 8.15
C SER A 205 -1.94 13.45 8.37
N THR A 206 -1.05 12.71 7.72
CA THR A 206 -1.01 11.26 7.80
C THR A 206 0.26 10.83 8.53
N ASN A 207 0.10 10.12 9.62
CA ASN A 207 1.20 9.40 10.25
C ASN A 207 1.11 7.93 9.82
N PHE A 208 2.13 7.43 9.14
CA PHE A 208 2.14 6.04 8.67
C PHE A 208 2.55 5.03 9.74
N ILE A 209 3.16 5.48 10.84
CA ILE A 209 3.37 4.66 12.04
C ILE A 209 2.12 4.82 12.92
N PHE A 210 1.25 3.80 12.88
CA PHE A 210 -0.03 3.85 13.58
C PHE A 210 0.09 3.43 15.04
N SER A 211 1.02 2.51 15.33
CA SER A 211 1.27 2.05 16.68
C SER A 211 2.72 1.63 16.87
N GLU A 212 3.32 2.02 17.98
CA GLU A 212 4.60 1.55 18.48
C GLU A 212 4.48 1.27 19.96
N GLN A 213 4.55 0.00 20.36
CA GLN A 213 4.34 -0.44 21.73
C GLN A 213 5.41 -1.45 22.12
N VAL A 214 5.69 -1.52 23.42
CA VAL A 214 6.49 -2.59 24.02
C VAL A 214 5.59 -3.30 25.00
N PHE A 215 5.33 -4.57 24.78
CA PHE A 215 4.53 -5.41 25.67
C PHE A 215 5.44 -6.14 26.66
N ASP A 216 5.01 -6.23 27.90
CA ASP A 216 5.66 -6.98 28.95
C ASP A 216 4.65 -7.87 29.73
N ALA A 217 5.05 -8.39 30.89
CA ALA A 217 4.20 -9.25 31.68
C ALA A 217 2.95 -8.56 32.27
N ASP A 218 2.95 -7.23 32.36
CA ASP A 218 1.78 -6.46 32.82
C ASP A 218 0.73 -6.33 31.69
N ASP A 219 1.17 -6.38 30.43
CA ASP A 219 0.30 -6.29 29.26
C ASP A 219 -0.24 -7.66 28.84
N PHE A 220 0.57 -8.71 28.95
CA PHE A 220 0.20 -10.07 28.53
C PHE A 220 0.84 -11.15 29.41
N ASP A 221 0.00 -11.92 30.08
CA ASP A 221 0.42 -12.96 31.01
C ASP A 221 1.38 -13.97 30.37
N GLY A 222 2.48 -14.25 31.08
CA GLY A 222 3.47 -15.25 30.67
C GLY A 222 4.62 -14.72 29.82
N LEU A 223 4.61 -13.45 29.44
CA LEU A 223 5.79 -12.82 28.83
C LEU A 223 6.92 -12.75 29.86
N THR A 224 8.11 -13.20 29.48
CA THR A 224 9.31 -13.18 30.30
C THR A 224 10.34 -12.15 29.83
N GLU A 225 10.14 -11.63 28.63
CA GLU A 225 10.99 -10.63 27.97
C GLU A 225 10.12 -9.64 27.22
N PRO A 226 10.57 -8.38 27.02
CA PRO A 226 9.81 -7.39 26.30
C PRO A 226 9.66 -7.77 24.82
N VAL A 227 8.44 -7.62 24.29
CA VAL A 227 8.07 -7.84 22.89
C VAL A 227 7.72 -6.51 22.26
N GLY A 228 8.38 -6.16 21.14
CA GLY A 228 8.05 -4.96 20.39
C GLY A 228 6.84 -5.18 19.47
N TYR A 229 5.95 -4.20 19.38
CA TYR A 229 4.89 -4.12 18.39
C TYR A 229 5.04 -2.85 17.57
N PHE A 230 5.06 -2.99 16.25
CA PHE A 230 5.25 -1.89 15.32
C PHE A 230 4.30 -2.03 14.14
N ASN A 231 3.32 -1.11 14.03
CA ASN A 231 2.38 -1.06 12.93
C ASN A 231 2.75 0.08 11.97
N LEU A 232 3.02 -0.26 10.71
CA LEU A 232 3.41 0.66 9.65
C LEU A 232 2.48 0.51 8.45
N LEU A 233 1.78 1.58 8.08
CA LEU A 233 0.80 1.57 6.97
C LEU A 233 1.41 1.83 5.58
N SER A 234 2.60 2.44 5.50
CA SER A 234 3.29 2.69 4.24
C SER A 234 4.76 3.01 4.46
N PHE A 235 5.60 2.64 3.51
CA PHE A 235 7.01 3.05 3.49
C PHE A 235 7.12 4.40 2.77
N LYS A 236 7.47 5.45 3.50
CA LYS A 236 7.65 6.80 2.97
C LYS A 236 9.00 7.37 3.38
N ALA A 237 9.72 7.94 2.43
CA ALA A 237 11.04 8.53 2.68
C ALA A 237 11.01 9.63 3.75
N GLY A 238 9.95 10.45 3.78
CA GLY A 238 9.78 11.52 4.75
C GLY A 238 9.57 11.06 6.20
N PHE A 239 9.31 9.76 6.43
CA PHE A 239 9.06 9.19 7.77
C PHE A 239 10.18 8.27 8.28
N ILE A 240 11.33 8.26 7.60
CA ILE A 240 12.49 7.44 8.01
C ILE A 240 12.95 7.82 9.42
N ASP A 241 13.01 9.10 9.74
CA ASP A 241 13.42 9.58 11.08
C ASP A 241 12.45 9.13 12.19
N ASP A 242 11.17 8.93 11.87
CA ASP A 242 10.19 8.43 12.84
C ASP A 242 10.34 6.92 13.06
N ILE A 243 10.66 6.16 12.00
CA ILE A 243 11.06 4.75 12.12
C ILE A 243 12.31 4.64 12.99
N ASP A 244 13.32 5.50 12.78
CA ASP A 244 14.55 5.54 13.58
C ASP A 244 14.25 5.75 15.08
N LYS A 245 13.39 6.72 15.40
CA LYS A 245 12.97 7.00 16.78
C LYS A 245 12.25 5.82 17.44
N ALA A 246 11.34 5.16 16.71
CA ALA A 246 10.63 3.98 17.18
C ALA A 246 11.61 2.84 17.51
N PHE A 247 12.54 2.57 16.60
CA PHE A 247 13.51 1.47 16.79
C PHE A 247 14.56 1.78 17.87
N ALA A 248 14.94 3.04 18.08
CA ALA A 248 15.75 3.43 19.22
C ALA A 248 15.06 3.12 20.56
N LYS A 249 13.73 3.29 20.66
CA LYS A 249 12.95 2.91 21.85
C LYS A 249 12.94 1.39 22.05
N PHE A 250 12.68 0.60 21.00
CA PHE A 250 12.71 -0.86 21.08
C PHE A 250 14.09 -1.38 21.48
N LYS A 251 15.15 -0.82 20.91
CA LYS A 251 16.54 -1.13 21.29
C LYS A 251 16.80 -0.86 22.76
N LYS A 252 16.40 0.31 23.24
CA LYS A 252 16.55 0.72 24.64
C LYS A 252 15.76 -0.17 25.59
N ALA A 253 14.59 -0.65 25.18
CA ALA A 253 13.76 -1.58 25.96
C ALA A 253 14.31 -3.01 25.98
N GLY A 254 15.36 -3.32 25.21
CA GLY A 254 15.96 -4.64 25.15
C GLY A 254 15.14 -5.66 24.37
N VAL A 255 14.28 -5.21 23.48
CA VAL A 255 13.45 -6.07 22.62
C VAL A 255 14.33 -7.02 21.81
N LYS A 256 13.92 -8.32 21.77
CA LYS A 256 14.54 -9.38 20.98
C LYS A 256 13.53 -10.14 20.12
N LYS A 257 12.25 -9.97 20.41
CA LYS A 257 11.15 -10.50 19.62
C LYS A 257 10.24 -9.37 19.21
N MET A 258 9.78 -9.36 17.95
CA MET A 258 8.90 -8.33 17.45
C MET A 258 7.69 -8.88 16.71
N ILE A 259 6.61 -8.12 16.80
CA ILE A 259 5.44 -8.21 15.94
C ILE A 259 5.48 -6.96 15.04
N VAL A 260 5.72 -7.16 13.75
CA VAL A 260 5.73 -6.10 12.74
C VAL A 260 4.45 -6.21 11.93
N ASP A 261 3.56 -5.25 12.13
CA ASP A 261 2.24 -5.25 11.52
C ASP A 261 2.26 -4.42 10.23
N LEU A 262 2.29 -5.12 9.12
CA LEU A 262 2.27 -4.57 7.76
C LEU A 262 0.91 -4.79 7.06
N ARG A 263 -0.16 -5.12 7.82
CA ARG A 263 -1.49 -5.13 7.23
C ARG A 263 -1.82 -3.75 6.68
N TYR A 264 -2.48 -3.68 5.52
CA TYR A 264 -2.79 -2.48 4.76
C TYR A 264 -1.59 -1.75 4.14
N ASN A 265 -0.37 -2.28 4.31
CA ASN A 265 0.84 -1.66 3.79
C ASN A 265 1.16 -2.18 2.39
N GLY A 266 0.84 -1.41 1.35
CA GLY A 266 1.13 -1.75 -0.05
C GLY A 266 2.60 -1.62 -0.46
N GLY A 267 3.51 -1.27 0.48
CA GLY A 267 4.92 -1.06 0.20
C GLY A 267 5.32 0.42 0.22
N GLY A 268 6.17 0.84 -0.69
CA GLY A 268 6.63 2.23 -0.84
C GLY A 268 8.14 2.36 -1.04
N ASP A 269 8.75 3.31 -0.35
CA ASP A 269 10.15 3.71 -0.52
C ASP A 269 11.13 2.59 -0.14
N SER A 270 12.08 2.32 -1.06
CA SER A 270 13.06 1.25 -0.87
C SER A 270 14.11 1.60 0.19
N ASN A 271 14.42 2.88 0.44
CA ASN A 271 15.36 3.25 1.49
C ASN A 271 14.72 3.10 2.87
N ALA A 272 13.42 3.45 3.00
CA ALA A 272 12.67 3.21 4.23
C ALA A 272 12.57 1.72 4.55
N SER A 273 12.29 0.88 3.55
CA SER A 273 12.25 -0.58 3.74
C SER A 273 13.62 -1.20 4.00
N GLN A 274 14.69 -0.70 3.35
CA GLN A 274 16.06 -1.11 3.66
C GLN A 274 16.46 -0.73 5.10
N ARG A 275 16.03 0.43 5.55
CA ARG A 275 16.23 0.89 6.91
C ARG A 275 15.56 -0.06 7.90
N LEU A 276 14.28 -0.33 7.69
CA LEU A 276 13.51 -1.25 8.54
C LEU A 276 14.12 -2.65 8.55
N ILE A 277 14.43 -3.24 7.39
CA ILE A 277 14.97 -4.59 7.32
C ILE A 277 16.33 -4.71 8.02
N SER A 278 17.16 -3.63 7.97
CA SER A 278 18.45 -3.60 8.67
C SER A 278 18.27 -3.54 10.20
N TYR A 279 17.21 -2.89 10.69
CA TYR A 279 16.90 -2.86 12.13
C TYR A 279 16.39 -4.20 12.65
N LEU A 280 15.61 -4.90 11.83
CA LEU A 280 15.03 -6.20 12.16
C LEU A 280 16.00 -7.36 12.01
N ALA A 281 17.08 -7.18 11.26
CA ALA A 281 17.98 -8.25 10.93
C ALA A 281 18.68 -8.84 12.17
N PRO A 282 18.90 -10.16 12.22
CA PRO A 282 19.78 -10.79 13.21
C PRO A 282 21.16 -10.16 13.26
N ALA A 283 21.83 -10.23 14.41
CA ALA A 283 23.19 -9.75 14.53
C ALA A 283 24.14 -10.45 13.57
N GLY A 284 25.13 -9.71 13.04
CA GLY A 284 26.17 -10.26 12.16
C GLY A 284 25.80 -10.39 10.68
N LEU A 285 24.71 -9.74 10.25
CA LEU A 285 24.31 -9.71 8.83
C LEU A 285 24.83 -8.49 8.05
N GLU A 286 25.59 -7.59 8.69
CA GLU A 286 26.18 -6.45 7.98
C GLU A 286 26.83 -6.83 6.66
N GLY A 287 26.45 -6.12 5.59
CA GLY A 287 26.99 -6.32 4.25
C GLY A 287 26.54 -7.61 3.53
N LYS A 288 25.66 -8.42 4.13
CA LYS A 288 25.04 -9.55 3.44
C LYS A 288 23.85 -9.07 2.61
N PRO A 289 23.56 -9.69 1.46
CA PRO A 289 22.44 -9.30 0.62
C PRO A 289 21.11 -9.74 1.23
N TYR A 290 20.11 -8.83 1.24
CA TYR A 290 18.71 -9.21 1.50
C TYR A 290 17.90 -9.29 0.21
N VAL A 291 18.34 -8.61 -0.86
CA VAL A 291 17.67 -8.61 -2.16
C VAL A 291 18.68 -8.54 -3.28
N THR A 292 18.39 -9.23 -4.38
CA THR A 292 19.07 -9.10 -5.68
C THR A 292 18.02 -8.73 -6.73
N ARG A 293 18.35 -7.78 -7.61
CA ARG A 293 17.47 -7.24 -8.64
C ARG A 293 17.94 -7.62 -10.03
N SER A 294 17.01 -7.96 -10.91
CA SER A 294 17.26 -8.15 -12.34
C SER A 294 16.58 -7.06 -13.15
N HIS A 295 17.32 -6.44 -14.07
CA HIS A 295 16.84 -5.37 -14.95
C HIS A 295 16.78 -5.84 -16.40
N ASN A 296 16.15 -5.05 -17.27
CA ASN A 296 16.18 -5.32 -18.69
C ASN A 296 17.59 -5.23 -19.26
N SER A 297 17.85 -5.91 -20.39
CA SER A 297 19.20 -6.04 -20.98
C SER A 297 19.78 -4.74 -21.55
N LEU A 298 18.96 -3.71 -21.76
CA LEU A 298 19.42 -2.41 -22.26
C LEU A 298 19.90 -1.51 -21.12
N LEU A 299 19.18 -1.53 -19.99
CA LEU A 299 19.51 -0.74 -18.81
C LEU A 299 20.66 -1.37 -18.00
N ALA A 300 20.67 -2.69 -17.88
CA ALA A 300 21.60 -3.43 -17.04
C ALA A 300 23.08 -3.02 -17.18
N PRO A 301 23.65 -2.81 -18.39
CA PRO A 301 25.06 -2.45 -18.52
C PRO A 301 25.44 -1.06 -17.98
N SER A 302 24.46 -0.19 -17.73
CA SER A 302 24.68 1.18 -17.27
C SER A 302 24.48 1.36 -15.76
N LEU A 303 24.09 0.28 -15.05
CA LEU A 303 23.83 0.31 -13.62
C LEU A 303 25.06 -0.10 -12.81
N ASP A 304 25.21 0.50 -11.64
CA ASP A 304 26.22 0.09 -10.66
C ASP A 304 25.76 -1.09 -9.78
N PHE A 305 26.65 -1.54 -8.91
CA PHE A 305 26.39 -2.66 -8.01
C PHE A 305 25.17 -2.43 -7.09
N THR A 306 24.94 -1.21 -6.63
CA THR A 306 23.87 -0.89 -5.68
C THR A 306 22.48 -1.00 -6.31
N ALA A 307 22.38 -0.86 -7.64
CA ALA A 307 21.14 -1.09 -8.36
C ALA A 307 20.73 -2.58 -8.38
N TYR A 308 21.70 -3.48 -8.23
CA TYR A 308 21.45 -4.93 -8.28
C TYR A 308 21.27 -5.57 -6.92
N ILE A 309 21.95 -5.09 -5.88
CA ILE A 309 22.03 -5.77 -4.59
C ILE A 309 21.73 -4.81 -3.45
N GLY A 310 20.71 -5.12 -2.67
CA GLY A 310 20.44 -4.47 -1.38
C GLY A 310 21.14 -5.23 -0.26
N LEU A 311 21.89 -4.51 0.57
CA LEU A 311 22.66 -5.06 1.67
C LEU A 311 22.12 -4.63 3.02
N PHE A 312 22.23 -5.51 4.03
CA PHE A 312 21.97 -5.12 5.41
C PHE A 312 23.01 -4.10 5.91
N GLU A 313 22.56 -3.07 6.58
CA GLU A 313 23.37 -1.97 7.12
C GLU A 313 23.29 -1.90 8.66
N ASN A 314 23.30 -3.03 9.35
CA ASN A 314 23.13 -3.13 10.79
C ASN A 314 24.14 -2.30 11.59
N ASN A 315 25.41 -2.27 11.19
CA ASN A 315 26.47 -1.55 11.89
C ASN A 315 26.31 -0.03 11.70
N LYS A 316 25.87 0.41 10.53
CA LYS A 316 25.58 1.81 10.24
C LYS A 316 24.49 2.35 11.17
N TYR A 317 23.55 1.48 11.55
CA TYR A 317 22.40 1.82 12.39
C TYR A 317 22.42 1.11 13.73
N SER A 318 23.60 0.95 14.34
CA SER A 318 23.80 0.18 15.58
C SER A 318 22.91 0.61 16.74
N ASP A 319 22.54 1.89 16.81
CA ASP A 319 21.70 2.44 17.87
C ASP A 319 20.21 2.06 17.72
N MET A 320 19.79 1.63 16.54
CA MET A 320 18.42 1.22 16.20
C MET A 320 18.34 -0.29 15.87
N ALA A 321 19.41 -0.88 15.34
CA ALA A 321 19.41 -2.30 14.99
C ALA A 321 19.25 -3.19 16.22
N ILE A 322 18.13 -3.91 16.30
CA ILE A 322 17.73 -4.68 17.49
C ILE A 322 18.50 -6.00 17.55
N GLY A 323 18.78 -6.62 16.40
CA GLY A 323 19.37 -7.95 16.31
C GLY A 323 18.38 -8.98 16.85
N LEU A 324 17.29 -9.15 16.14
CA LEU A 324 16.17 -10.02 16.55
C LEU A 324 16.52 -11.49 16.60
N ASP A 325 15.91 -12.18 17.55
CA ASP A 325 15.93 -13.63 17.66
C ASP A 325 14.70 -14.29 17.00
N GLU A 326 13.56 -13.57 16.98
CA GLU A 326 12.28 -14.06 16.43
C GLU A 326 11.40 -12.89 16.00
N ILE A 327 10.65 -13.07 14.91
CA ILE A 327 9.77 -12.05 14.35
C ILE A 327 8.47 -12.61 13.81
N PHE A 328 7.39 -11.88 14.03
CA PHE A 328 6.06 -12.15 13.51
C PHE A 328 5.67 -10.98 12.58
N PHE A 329 5.32 -11.29 11.35
CA PHE A 329 4.72 -10.31 10.44
C PHE A 329 3.21 -10.52 10.38
N ILE A 330 2.45 -9.48 10.75
CA ILE A 330 1.02 -9.45 10.48
C ILE A 330 0.81 -8.85 9.10
N MET A 331 0.08 -9.56 8.25
CA MET A 331 -0.10 -9.21 6.85
C MET A 331 -1.51 -9.49 6.35
N ASP A 332 -1.86 -8.90 5.22
CA ASP A 332 -3.12 -9.13 4.51
C ASP A 332 -2.95 -9.00 2.99
N HIS A 333 -4.06 -9.05 2.24
CA HIS A 333 -4.07 -8.91 0.78
C HIS A 333 -3.53 -7.57 0.27
N SER A 334 -3.45 -6.54 1.12
CA SER A 334 -2.88 -5.25 0.77
C SER A 334 -1.37 -5.20 1.01
N SER A 335 -0.81 -6.15 1.77
CA SER A 335 0.63 -6.23 2.00
C SER A 335 1.35 -6.59 0.70
N ALA A 336 2.12 -5.66 0.14
CA ALA A 336 2.71 -5.79 -1.19
C ALA A 336 4.13 -5.21 -1.27
N SER A 337 4.88 -5.59 -2.32
CA SER A 337 6.11 -4.93 -2.76
C SER A 337 7.16 -4.81 -1.63
N ALA A 338 7.47 -3.58 -1.16
CA ALA A 338 8.46 -3.36 -0.09
C ALA A 338 8.10 -4.10 1.21
N SER A 339 6.81 -4.23 1.56
CA SER A 339 6.36 -5.05 2.69
C SER A 339 6.75 -6.51 2.49
N GLU A 340 6.45 -7.07 1.32
CA GLU A 340 6.80 -8.45 0.99
C GLU A 340 8.32 -8.65 0.87
N MET A 341 9.04 -7.63 0.39
CA MET A 341 10.51 -7.66 0.30
C MET A 341 11.15 -7.72 1.69
N VAL A 342 10.61 -7.01 2.70
CA VAL A 342 11.16 -7.02 4.06
C VAL A 342 11.18 -8.43 4.63
N PHE A 343 10.05 -9.14 4.62
CA PHE A 343 10.06 -10.50 5.17
C PHE A 343 10.69 -11.52 4.22
N ASN A 344 10.57 -11.39 2.89
CA ASN A 344 11.27 -12.27 1.95
C ASN A 344 12.78 -12.17 2.11
N GLY A 345 13.32 -10.96 2.32
CA GLY A 345 14.74 -10.74 2.53
C GLY A 345 15.28 -11.30 3.86
N LEU A 346 14.44 -11.37 4.90
CA LEU A 346 14.79 -11.93 6.21
C LEU A 346 14.63 -13.46 6.28
N ARG A 347 13.78 -14.06 5.46
CA ARG A 347 13.48 -15.52 5.49
C ARG A 347 14.73 -16.41 5.45
N PRO A 348 15.72 -16.19 4.55
CA PRO A 348 16.92 -17.03 4.50
C PRO A 348 17.71 -17.04 5.80
N TYR A 349 17.63 -15.99 6.58
CA TYR A 349 18.45 -15.78 7.77
C TYR A 349 17.75 -16.15 9.06
N LEU A 350 16.43 -15.96 9.16
CA LEU A 350 15.63 -16.25 10.34
C LEU A 350 14.95 -17.62 10.28
N LYS A 351 14.67 -18.14 9.07
CA LYS A 351 14.06 -19.47 8.85
C LYS A 351 12.80 -19.67 9.69
N ASP A 352 12.83 -20.69 10.56
CA ASP A 352 11.77 -21.06 11.49
C ASP A 352 11.49 -20.03 12.61
N LYS A 353 12.27 -18.95 12.66
CA LYS A 353 12.09 -17.82 13.58
C LYS A 353 11.37 -16.64 12.94
N LEU A 354 10.94 -16.75 11.68
CA LEU A 354 10.10 -15.79 10.99
C LEU A 354 8.73 -16.39 10.75
N HIS A 355 7.72 -15.75 11.29
CA HIS A 355 6.33 -16.20 11.25
C HIS A 355 5.46 -15.21 10.47
N LEU A 356 4.54 -15.73 9.66
CA LEU A 356 3.58 -14.94 8.89
C LEU A 356 2.17 -15.20 9.43
N VAL A 357 1.48 -14.15 9.85
CA VAL A 357 0.15 -14.24 10.48
C VAL A 357 -0.84 -13.33 9.74
N GLY A 358 -2.05 -13.80 9.52
CA GLY A 358 -3.13 -13.02 8.93
C GLY A 358 -3.67 -13.60 7.63
N ARG A 359 -3.61 -12.86 6.52
CA ARG A 359 -4.10 -13.30 5.20
C ARG A 359 -2.96 -13.34 4.19
N GLN A 360 -3.17 -14.09 3.10
CA GLN A 360 -2.24 -14.14 1.98
C GLN A 360 -1.94 -12.74 1.45
N THR A 361 -0.67 -12.44 1.13
CA THR A 361 -0.23 -11.15 0.61
C THR A 361 -0.59 -10.95 -0.87
N TYR A 362 -0.25 -9.79 -1.42
CA TYR A 362 -0.60 -9.42 -2.79
C TYR A 362 0.19 -10.17 -3.88
N GLY A 363 1.49 -10.37 -3.68
CA GLY A 363 2.38 -11.00 -4.67
C GLY A 363 2.93 -10.03 -5.72
N LYS A 364 3.68 -8.99 -5.28
CA LYS A 364 4.36 -8.04 -6.16
C LYS A 364 5.88 -8.20 -6.08
N PRO A 365 6.49 -9.01 -6.95
CA PRO A 365 7.93 -9.34 -6.91
C PRO A 365 8.83 -8.30 -7.58
N ASN A 366 8.29 -7.22 -8.06
CA ASN A 366 8.98 -6.25 -8.90
C ASN A 366 8.99 -4.86 -8.28
N GLY A 367 9.82 -3.98 -8.85
CA GLY A 367 9.93 -2.60 -8.43
C GLY A 367 10.08 -1.65 -9.61
N MET A 368 10.01 -0.38 -9.27
CA MET A 368 9.92 0.75 -10.19
C MET A 368 10.93 1.81 -9.79
N TYR A 369 11.42 2.56 -10.78
CA TYR A 369 12.04 3.85 -10.53
C TYR A 369 10.99 4.96 -10.64
N ILE A 370 11.15 6.00 -9.85
CA ILE A 370 10.32 7.19 -9.97
C ILE A 370 10.88 8.05 -11.09
N LEU A 371 10.09 8.24 -12.15
CA LEU A 371 10.52 8.95 -13.34
C LEU A 371 9.70 10.21 -13.51
N PHE A 372 10.33 11.37 -13.33
CA PHE A 372 9.69 12.68 -13.32
C PHE A 372 9.63 13.32 -14.71
N TYR A 373 8.54 14.01 -15.00
CA TYR A 373 8.42 14.85 -16.19
C TYR A 373 7.91 16.27 -15.83
N PRO A 374 8.49 17.34 -16.35
CA PRO A 374 9.70 17.38 -17.19
C PRO A 374 10.96 16.94 -16.42
N ALA A 375 11.95 16.45 -17.14
CA ALA A 375 13.15 15.84 -16.56
C ALA A 375 14.46 16.39 -17.17
N ASP A 376 14.47 17.68 -17.51
CA ASP A 376 15.71 18.37 -17.86
C ASP A 376 16.57 18.68 -16.62
N ASP A 377 17.84 19.01 -16.83
CA ASP A 377 18.79 19.28 -15.75
C ASP A 377 18.33 20.42 -14.82
N GLU A 378 17.58 21.38 -15.34
CA GLU A 378 17.04 22.48 -14.55
C GLU A 378 15.89 21.98 -13.66
N ALA A 379 14.95 21.20 -14.20
CA ALA A 379 13.87 20.60 -13.42
C ALA A 379 14.43 19.73 -12.29
N TYR A 380 15.47 18.93 -12.57
CA TYR A 380 16.12 18.11 -11.54
C TYR A 380 16.74 18.92 -10.41
N LYS A 381 17.32 20.07 -10.68
CA LYS A 381 17.82 20.97 -9.64
C LYS A 381 16.70 21.41 -8.69
N TYR A 382 15.51 21.72 -9.24
CA TYR A 382 14.35 22.07 -8.45
C TYR A 382 13.83 20.90 -7.62
N TYR A 383 13.70 19.72 -8.21
CA TYR A 383 13.25 18.51 -7.51
C TYR A 383 14.22 18.12 -6.39
N ASN A 384 15.52 18.18 -6.65
CA ASN A 384 16.56 17.91 -5.65
C ASN A 384 16.56 18.91 -4.49
N ALA A 385 16.07 20.12 -4.70
CA ALA A 385 15.88 21.13 -3.68
C ALA A 385 14.51 21.03 -2.96
N GLY A 386 13.73 19.97 -3.23
CA GLY A 386 12.38 19.79 -2.70
C GLY A 386 11.32 20.69 -3.34
N ASN A 387 11.65 21.34 -4.47
CA ASN A 387 10.70 22.17 -5.21
C ASN A 387 10.15 21.40 -6.41
N TYR A 388 8.90 21.01 -6.34
CA TYR A 388 8.20 20.24 -7.38
C TYR A 388 7.23 21.10 -8.20
N SER A 389 7.34 22.44 -8.17
CA SER A 389 6.40 23.35 -8.84
C SER A 389 6.33 23.20 -10.35
N LYS A 390 7.34 22.57 -10.96
CA LYS A 390 7.38 22.26 -12.40
C LYS A 390 6.96 20.82 -12.73
N LEU A 391 6.70 19.99 -11.73
CA LEU A 391 6.37 18.59 -11.92
C LEU A 391 4.96 18.45 -12.51
N GLU A 392 4.86 17.89 -13.70
CA GLU A 392 3.60 17.64 -14.38
C GLU A 392 3.14 16.20 -14.20
N TRP A 393 4.07 15.25 -14.40
CA TRP A 393 3.79 13.82 -14.38
C TRP A 393 4.87 13.04 -13.67
N VAL A 394 4.45 11.94 -13.04
CA VAL A 394 5.33 10.94 -12.44
C VAL A 394 4.95 9.57 -12.97
N PHE A 395 5.94 8.83 -13.47
CA PHE A 395 5.76 7.53 -14.08
C PHE A 395 6.47 6.46 -13.24
N TYR A 396 5.82 5.32 -13.11
CA TYR A 396 6.29 4.17 -12.37
C TYR A 396 6.21 2.90 -13.24
N PRO A 397 7.00 2.81 -14.32
CA PRO A 397 7.08 1.56 -15.08
C PRO A 397 7.81 0.51 -14.24
N ILE A 398 7.44 -0.76 -14.39
CA ILE A 398 8.24 -1.85 -13.81
C ILE A 398 9.63 -1.83 -14.42
N CYS A 399 10.66 -1.72 -13.57
CA CYS A 399 12.06 -1.60 -14.00
C CYS A 399 12.89 -2.84 -13.65
N PHE A 400 12.53 -3.56 -12.58
CA PHE A 400 13.29 -4.71 -12.11
C PHE A 400 12.42 -5.74 -11.39
N PHE A 401 12.93 -6.96 -11.24
CA PHE A 401 12.37 -8.01 -10.40
C PHE A 401 13.32 -8.34 -9.26
N ASN A 402 12.75 -8.71 -8.11
CA ASN A 402 13.46 -8.97 -6.87
C ASN A 402 13.48 -10.47 -6.53
N VAL A 403 14.62 -10.93 -6.02
CA VAL A 403 14.78 -12.22 -5.35
C VAL A 403 15.56 -12.02 -4.06
N ASN A 404 15.35 -12.88 -3.07
CA ASN A 404 16.12 -12.87 -1.83
C ASN A 404 17.55 -13.46 -2.03
N SER A 405 18.33 -13.59 -0.96
CA SER A 405 19.71 -14.10 -1.02
C SER A 405 19.83 -15.56 -1.47
N GLU A 406 18.76 -16.33 -1.44
CA GLU A 406 18.69 -17.71 -1.93
C GLU A 406 18.10 -17.81 -3.35
N GLY A 407 17.79 -16.67 -3.97
CA GLY A 407 17.23 -16.61 -5.32
C GLY A 407 15.70 -16.81 -5.37
N GLU A 408 15.02 -16.78 -4.22
CA GLU A 408 13.57 -16.95 -4.15
C GLU A 408 12.85 -15.63 -4.38
N SER A 409 11.92 -15.62 -5.31
CA SER A 409 11.02 -14.49 -5.58
C SER A 409 9.85 -14.46 -4.61
N ILE A 410 9.22 -13.29 -4.49
CA ILE A 410 7.86 -13.20 -3.95
C ILE A 410 6.95 -14.02 -4.88
N PRO A 411 6.13 -14.93 -4.35
CA PRO A 411 5.24 -15.73 -5.18
C PRO A 411 4.28 -14.84 -5.99
N TYR A 412 4.21 -15.06 -7.29
CA TYR A 412 3.29 -14.33 -8.15
C TYR A 412 2.75 -15.23 -9.28
N GLY A 413 1.55 -14.93 -9.77
CA GLY A 413 0.94 -15.68 -10.85
C GLY A 413 -0.25 -14.92 -11.43
N GLN A 414 -0.82 -15.45 -12.50
CA GLN A 414 -2.05 -14.92 -13.11
C GLN A 414 -3.32 -15.40 -12.39
N THR A 415 -3.18 -16.25 -11.39
CA THR A 415 -4.28 -16.85 -10.62
C THR A 415 -4.32 -16.27 -9.19
N THR A 416 -5.35 -16.63 -8.44
CA THR A 416 -5.59 -16.25 -7.04
C THR A 416 -4.51 -16.70 -6.03
N ALA A 417 -3.47 -17.40 -6.47
CA ALA A 417 -2.40 -17.93 -5.63
C ALA A 417 -1.13 -17.05 -5.62
N SER A 418 -1.28 -15.74 -5.74
CA SER A 418 -0.16 -14.78 -5.64
C SER A 418 0.10 -14.38 -4.19
N GLY A 419 1.37 -14.12 -3.85
CA GLY A 419 1.79 -13.68 -2.54
C GLY A 419 2.10 -14.81 -1.56
N PHE A 420 2.57 -14.44 -0.38
CA PHE A 420 2.92 -15.38 0.68
C PHE A 420 1.67 -15.84 1.42
N VAL A 421 1.58 -17.15 1.63
CA VAL A 421 0.55 -17.76 2.48
C VAL A 421 0.99 -17.65 3.93
N PRO A 422 0.12 -17.21 4.88
CA PRO A 422 0.48 -17.15 6.28
C PRO A 422 0.68 -18.54 6.91
N ASP A 423 1.56 -18.60 7.90
CA ASP A 423 1.70 -19.79 8.76
C ASP A 423 0.48 -19.99 9.66
N ASN A 424 -0.15 -18.88 10.03
CA ASN A 424 -1.40 -18.86 10.77
C ASN A 424 -2.42 -17.94 10.11
N GLU A 425 -3.36 -18.51 9.37
CA GLU A 425 -4.41 -17.74 8.73
C GLU A 425 -5.43 -17.23 9.75
N ARG A 426 -5.63 -15.88 9.75
CA ARG A 426 -6.59 -15.21 10.64
C ARG A 426 -7.29 -14.07 9.92
N PRO A 427 -8.61 -13.91 10.14
CA PRO A 427 -9.34 -12.75 9.67
C PRO A 427 -8.81 -11.47 10.32
N ASP A 428 -9.15 -10.33 9.74
CA ASP A 428 -8.86 -9.03 10.33
C ASP A 428 -9.84 -8.75 11.48
N ASP A 429 -9.33 -8.54 12.68
CA ASP A 429 -10.14 -8.17 13.83
C ASP A 429 -10.39 -6.65 13.82
N ILE A 430 -11.36 -6.23 13.01
CA ILE A 430 -11.70 -4.83 12.84
C ILE A 430 -12.34 -4.21 14.09
N LEU A 431 -12.82 -5.01 15.04
CA LEU A 431 -13.56 -4.52 16.20
C LEU A 431 -12.66 -4.12 17.37
N HIS A 432 -11.38 -4.50 17.33
CA HIS A 432 -10.38 -4.07 18.31
C HIS A 432 -9.35 -3.16 17.66
N ASP A 433 -8.86 -2.18 18.44
CA ASP A 433 -7.80 -1.30 18.00
C ASP A 433 -6.43 -2.02 17.93
N PHE A 434 -5.47 -1.40 17.26
CA PHE A 434 -4.12 -1.94 17.14
C PHE A 434 -3.44 -2.05 18.51
N GLY A 435 -3.12 -3.27 18.94
CA GLY A 435 -2.52 -3.53 20.24
C GLY A 435 -2.84 -4.92 20.78
N VAL A 436 -2.62 -5.13 22.08
CA VAL A 436 -2.66 -6.43 22.76
C VAL A 436 -4.00 -7.17 22.65
N GLU A 437 -5.11 -6.46 22.54
CA GLU A 437 -6.44 -7.06 22.45
C GLU A 437 -6.84 -7.49 21.03
N GLU A 438 -6.13 -7.02 20.00
CA GLU A 438 -6.41 -7.41 18.62
C GLU A 438 -6.01 -8.88 18.38
N ASP A 439 -6.87 -9.66 17.73
CA ASP A 439 -6.75 -11.13 17.64
C ASP A 439 -5.45 -11.62 17.02
N ARG A 440 -4.93 -10.94 15.97
CA ARG A 440 -3.66 -11.33 15.33
C ARG A 440 -2.46 -11.03 16.23
N VAL A 441 -2.47 -9.89 16.91
CA VAL A 441 -1.43 -9.51 17.89
C VAL A 441 -1.46 -10.49 19.06
N LYS A 442 -2.64 -10.76 19.59
CA LYS A 442 -2.87 -11.73 20.68
C LYS A 442 -2.42 -13.15 20.30
N ALA A 443 -2.63 -13.54 19.05
CA ALA A 443 -2.17 -14.84 18.56
C ALA A 443 -0.63 -14.92 18.50
N CYS A 444 0.05 -13.85 18.05
CA CYS A 444 1.50 -13.78 18.09
C CYS A 444 2.05 -13.86 19.53
N LEU A 445 1.49 -13.07 20.45
CA LEU A 445 1.88 -13.09 21.86
C LEU A 445 1.65 -14.48 22.50
N THR A 446 0.51 -15.11 22.21
CA THR A 446 0.23 -16.47 22.66
C THR A 446 1.29 -17.46 22.17
N TYR A 447 1.67 -17.35 20.87
CA TYR A 447 2.73 -18.22 20.32
C TYR A 447 4.08 -17.97 21.00
N ILE A 448 4.44 -16.72 21.25
CA ILE A 448 5.68 -16.35 21.96
C ILE A 448 5.75 -17.01 23.35
N VAL A 449 4.61 -17.09 24.05
CA VAL A 449 4.53 -17.67 25.40
C VAL A 449 4.44 -19.19 25.38
N THR A 450 3.67 -19.78 24.45
CA THR A 450 3.28 -21.19 24.50
C THR A 450 3.92 -22.07 23.43
N GLY A 451 4.51 -21.47 22.38
CA GLY A 451 5.02 -22.16 21.19
C GLY A 451 3.94 -22.64 20.22
N SER A 452 2.68 -22.19 20.38
CA SER A 452 1.57 -22.54 19.48
C SER A 452 0.54 -21.44 19.36
N TYR A 453 -0.08 -21.32 18.18
CA TYR A 453 -1.16 -20.35 17.98
C TYR A 453 -2.45 -20.80 18.68
N PRO A 454 -3.21 -19.88 19.27
CA PRO A 454 -4.52 -20.20 19.81
C PRO A 454 -5.49 -20.59 18.69
N ALA A 455 -6.51 -21.36 19.02
CA ALA A 455 -7.60 -21.63 18.08
C ALA A 455 -8.25 -20.33 17.63
N LEU A 456 -8.78 -20.34 16.40
CA LEU A 456 -9.58 -19.21 15.91
C LEU A 456 -10.76 -18.97 16.86
N PRO A 457 -11.12 -17.70 17.12
CA PRO A 457 -12.34 -17.38 17.84
C PRO A 457 -13.52 -18.09 17.17
N VAL A 458 -14.29 -18.85 17.94
CA VAL A 458 -15.50 -19.48 17.42
C VAL A 458 -16.52 -18.36 17.20
N THR A 459 -16.68 -17.92 15.96
CA THR A 459 -17.83 -17.10 15.60
C THR A 459 -19.08 -17.90 15.92
N LYS A 460 -19.88 -17.44 16.88
CA LYS A 460 -21.18 -18.05 17.13
C LYS A 460 -22.00 -17.85 15.86
N SER A 461 -22.03 -18.87 15.01
CA SER A 461 -23.04 -19.00 13.99
C SER A 461 -24.37 -18.95 14.74
N THR A 462 -25.06 -17.84 14.68
CA THR A 462 -26.49 -17.82 14.98
C THR A 462 -27.09 -18.74 13.93
N ASN A 463 -27.50 -19.94 14.36
CA ASN A 463 -28.34 -20.81 13.56
C ASN A 463 -29.64 -20.06 13.22
N SER A 464 -29.59 -19.16 12.24
CA SER A 464 -30.75 -18.69 11.55
C SER A 464 -31.21 -19.80 10.66
N VAL A 465 -32.26 -20.49 11.07
CA VAL A 465 -33.04 -21.40 10.25
C VAL A 465 -33.33 -20.67 8.94
N SER A 466 -32.68 -21.08 7.88
CA SER A 466 -32.91 -20.57 6.54
C SER A 466 -34.27 -21.04 6.09
N ASN A 467 -35.29 -20.20 6.25
CA ASN A 467 -36.49 -20.30 5.43
C ASN A 467 -36.11 -19.76 4.06
N GLY A 468 -35.75 -20.65 3.16
CA GLY A 468 -35.85 -20.68 1.70
C GLY A 468 -35.84 -19.39 0.87
N ILE A 469 -35.18 -18.33 1.31
CA ILE A 469 -34.83 -17.17 0.48
C ILE A 469 -33.34 -17.22 0.28
N GLU A 470 -32.89 -17.61 -0.91
CA GLU A 470 -31.50 -17.35 -1.34
C GLU A 470 -31.31 -15.82 -1.39
N ASN A 471 -30.98 -15.22 -0.26
CA ASN A 471 -30.38 -13.90 -0.24
C ASN A 471 -28.97 -14.08 -0.83
N LYS A 472 -28.85 -13.86 -2.14
CA LYS A 472 -27.56 -13.55 -2.75
C LYS A 472 -27.14 -12.21 -2.18
N ALA A 473 -26.47 -12.25 -1.03
CA ALA A 473 -25.84 -11.09 -0.49
C ALA A 473 -24.88 -10.51 -1.53
N PHE A 474 -25.15 -9.28 -1.93
CA PHE A 474 -24.32 -8.56 -2.86
C PHE A 474 -23.03 -8.16 -2.13
N ALA A 475 -21.94 -8.88 -2.40
CA ALA A 475 -20.61 -8.46 -1.99
C ALA A 475 -19.97 -7.71 -3.15
N PRO A 476 -19.94 -6.37 -3.15
CA PRO A 476 -19.16 -5.65 -4.14
C PRO A 476 -17.71 -6.11 -4.04
N GLU A 477 -17.08 -6.40 -5.18
CA GLU A 477 -15.66 -6.67 -5.20
C GLU A 477 -14.92 -5.38 -4.83
N TRP A 478 -14.47 -5.28 -3.59
CA TRP A 478 -13.58 -4.25 -3.14
C TRP A 478 -12.21 -4.53 -3.75
N LYS A 479 -11.92 -3.87 -4.87
CA LYS A 479 -10.61 -3.96 -5.49
C LYS A 479 -9.67 -3.01 -4.74
N THR A 480 -8.82 -3.59 -3.90
CA THR A 480 -7.67 -2.86 -3.39
C THR A 480 -6.84 -2.35 -4.55
N ASN A 481 -6.54 -1.05 -4.58
CA ASN A 481 -5.66 -0.50 -5.59
C ASN A 481 -4.23 -1.04 -5.33
N PRO A 482 -3.66 -1.86 -6.21
CA PRO A 482 -2.33 -2.44 -6.02
C PRO A 482 -1.19 -1.42 -6.10
N HIS A 483 -1.51 -0.15 -6.37
CA HIS A 483 -0.52 0.91 -6.61
C HIS A 483 0.14 1.48 -5.36
N TYR A 484 -0.21 1.01 -4.17
CA TYR A 484 0.43 1.44 -2.91
C TYR A 484 1.80 0.81 -2.62
N GLY A 485 2.32 0.00 -3.49
CA GLY A 485 3.59 -0.67 -3.31
C GLY A 485 4.59 -0.29 -4.39
N THR A 486 4.94 0.97 -4.50
CA THR A 486 6.04 1.38 -5.36
C THR A 486 7.34 1.41 -4.57
N ASP A 487 8.34 0.70 -5.02
CA ASP A 487 9.71 0.92 -4.59
C ASP A 487 10.16 2.28 -5.13
N LEU A 488 10.19 3.26 -4.27
CA LEU A 488 10.66 4.60 -4.59
C LEU A 488 12.17 4.62 -4.50
N VAL A 489 12.85 4.21 -5.57
CA VAL A 489 14.29 4.46 -5.72
C VAL A 489 14.46 5.88 -6.21
N ASN A 490 15.04 6.71 -5.37
CA ASN A 490 15.37 8.08 -5.76
C ASN A 490 16.33 8.04 -6.95
N ARG A 491 15.97 8.69 -8.08
CA ARG A 491 16.80 8.77 -9.30
C ARG A 491 18.21 9.35 -9.03
N ARG A 492 18.44 9.97 -7.88
CA ARG A 492 19.78 10.38 -7.43
C ARG A 492 20.80 9.26 -7.43
N SER A 493 20.40 8.01 -7.15
CA SER A 493 21.31 6.87 -7.18
C SER A 493 21.63 6.40 -8.59
N LEU A 494 20.87 6.83 -9.59
CA LEU A 494 21.07 6.48 -10.99
C LEU A 494 21.74 7.59 -11.82
N THR A 495 21.58 8.87 -11.42
CA THR A 495 22.16 10.02 -12.15
C THR A 495 23.57 10.37 -11.72
N GLU A 496 24.06 9.87 -10.58
CA GLU A 496 25.49 9.99 -10.20
C GLU A 496 26.39 9.01 -10.96
N THR A 497 25.78 8.13 -11.75
CA THR A 497 26.49 7.09 -12.53
C THR A 497 26.38 7.27 -14.05
N PHE A 498 25.76 8.35 -14.54
CA PHE A 498 25.67 8.68 -15.97
C PHE A 498 26.44 9.94 -16.33
#